data_17e34e294a74f987b9bc7e08db4b4df8
#
_entry.id   17e34e294a74f987b9bc7e08db4b4df8
#
_cell.length_a   1.000
_cell.length_b   1.000
_cell.length_c   1.000
_cell.angle_alpha   90.00
_cell.angle_beta   90.00
_cell.angle_gamma   90.00
#
_symmetry.space_group_name_H-M   'P 1'
#
loop_
_entity.id
_entity.type
_entity.pdbx_description
1 polymer ?
#
loop_
_entity_poly.entity_id
_entity_poly.type
_entity_poly.pdbx_seq_one_letter_code
_entity_poly.pdbx_strand_id
1 'polypeptide(L)'
;MQVLHIALVLDDTYPDSSGVSRSVQTQIVELNRAGHSVTLIAPRTPLEPPENARTIAAPFHRPPGLPPHTTILSSSPHLARQISGQQRLDVIHSHTDVGAVILAARIARLQRIPHVHTFHTNIAGAHTRQALTLLASLGYRLRAHQLASLRGRSPRPGPRPSGGVLSGESAIGRFDWRTQALIAASVDAFTTPSGFMQRYIRAAAPDRTPLSGRVIPTGYSRSLESIIAGTHRKRHDGAIRFISVSRIAREKRLDVMIEAFRQADIPHSQLIIVGDGAELPSLRARARNMPQVVFTGHIGDQAELIQHLRDSDVFVLASHGFDNQPISIIESLAAGVPVLYCDERLDVGLHPTNSLLVGPSRTALADGMVALADSGRRRALAAGTSSVFAELSPEATARAYIQLYETAIADRSRAKARA
;
A
#
# COMPACT_ATOMS: atom_id res chain seq x y z
N MET A 1 5.90 -23.84 -18.37
CA MET A 1 6.16 -22.41 -18.03
C MET A 1 7.66 -22.24 -17.86
N GLN A 2 8.25 -21.20 -18.42
CA GLN A 2 9.68 -20.92 -18.22
C GLN A 2 9.91 -20.43 -16.79
N VAL A 3 10.93 -20.96 -16.10
CA VAL A 3 11.34 -20.44 -14.79
C VAL A 3 11.97 -19.06 -14.98
N LEU A 4 11.45 -18.04 -14.29
CA LEU A 4 11.98 -16.68 -14.31
C LEU A 4 12.85 -16.41 -13.08
N HIS A 5 13.93 -15.67 -13.27
CA HIS A 5 14.74 -15.10 -12.20
C HIS A 5 14.33 -13.64 -11.97
N ILE A 6 13.56 -13.40 -10.91
CA ILE A 6 12.91 -12.12 -10.61
C ILE A 6 13.66 -11.43 -9.46
N ALA A 7 14.05 -10.17 -9.64
CA ALA A 7 14.54 -9.36 -8.53
C ALA A 7 13.44 -8.41 -8.04
N LEU A 8 13.15 -8.42 -6.74
CA LEU A 8 12.29 -7.47 -6.06
C LEU A 8 13.15 -6.48 -5.27
N VAL A 9 12.90 -5.18 -5.42
CA VAL A 9 13.72 -4.12 -4.82
C VAL A 9 12.83 -3.19 -4.02
N LEU A 10 13.16 -2.98 -2.74
CA LEU A 10 12.40 -2.06 -1.90
C LEU A 10 13.31 -1.24 -0.97
N ASP A 11 12.90 0.00 -0.66
CA ASP A 11 13.61 0.88 0.26
C ASP A 11 13.33 0.54 1.73
N ASP A 12 12.16 0.01 2.05
CA ASP A 12 11.76 -0.29 3.43
C ASP A 12 12.57 -1.44 4.02
N THR A 13 12.78 -1.38 5.33
CA THR A 13 13.36 -2.52 6.06
C THR A 13 12.40 -3.72 5.98
N TYR A 14 12.97 -4.91 5.87
CA TYR A 14 12.27 -6.16 5.66
C TYR A 14 12.65 -7.17 6.76
N PRO A 15 11.75 -8.06 7.23
CA PRO A 15 10.32 -8.14 6.97
C PRO A 15 9.47 -7.22 7.88
N ASP A 16 8.17 -7.13 7.61
CA ASP A 16 7.10 -6.57 8.46
C ASP A 16 7.20 -5.10 8.92
N SER A 17 8.05 -4.28 8.31
CA SER A 17 8.16 -2.87 8.70
C SER A 17 7.03 -1.97 8.18
N SER A 18 6.31 -2.40 7.13
CA SER A 18 5.27 -1.61 6.48
C SER A 18 4.31 -2.49 5.67
N GLY A 19 3.17 -1.91 5.23
CA GLY A 19 2.27 -2.57 4.28
C GLY A 19 2.95 -2.94 2.96
N VAL A 20 3.94 -2.16 2.51
CA VAL A 20 4.74 -2.47 1.31
C VAL A 20 5.59 -3.72 1.54
N SER A 21 6.28 -3.80 2.66
CA SER A 21 7.08 -4.95 3.06
C SER A 21 6.26 -6.23 3.12
N ARG A 22 5.06 -6.19 3.71
CA ARG A 22 4.11 -7.33 3.74
C ARG A 22 3.64 -7.74 2.35
N SER A 23 3.35 -6.77 1.47
CA SER A 23 2.98 -7.03 0.08
C SER A 23 4.11 -7.76 -0.67
N VAL A 24 5.36 -7.30 -0.51
CA VAL A 24 6.54 -7.93 -1.11
C VAL A 24 6.76 -9.35 -0.56
N GLN A 25 6.56 -9.57 0.73
CA GLN A 25 6.64 -10.89 1.35
C GLN A 25 5.65 -11.88 0.74
N THR A 26 4.37 -11.49 0.65
CA THR A 26 3.34 -12.29 -0.02
C THR A 26 3.74 -12.62 -1.46
N GLN A 27 4.25 -11.64 -2.19
CA GLN A 27 4.68 -11.82 -3.57
C GLN A 27 5.88 -12.79 -3.68
N ILE A 28 6.87 -12.72 -2.79
CA ILE A 28 8.00 -13.67 -2.76
C ILE A 28 7.50 -15.10 -2.58
N VAL A 29 6.66 -15.32 -1.57
CA VAL A 29 6.12 -16.65 -1.27
C VAL A 29 5.38 -17.23 -2.48
N GLU A 30 4.52 -16.46 -3.10
CA GLU A 30 3.69 -16.94 -4.20
C GLU A 30 4.45 -17.14 -5.51
N LEU A 31 5.42 -16.28 -5.82
CA LEU A 31 6.28 -16.45 -6.98
C LEU A 31 7.17 -17.69 -6.85
N ASN A 32 7.72 -17.95 -5.66
CA ASN A 32 8.49 -19.18 -5.39
C ASN A 32 7.61 -20.43 -5.51
N ARG A 33 6.36 -20.39 -5.02
CA ARG A 33 5.39 -21.49 -5.17
C ARG A 33 5.02 -21.74 -6.63
N ALA A 34 4.98 -20.69 -7.44
CA ALA A 34 4.76 -20.82 -8.89
C ALA A 34 5.99 -21.36 -9.64
N GLY A 35 7.09 -21.68 -8.92
CA GLY A 35 8.30 -22.25 -9.49
C GLY A 35 9.30 -21.24 -10.05
N HIS A 36 9.15 -19.95 -9.74
CA HIS A 36 10.11 -18.91 -10.13
C HIS A 36 11.18 -18.72 -9.04
N SER A 37 12.34 -18.17 -9.42
CA SER A 37 13.41 -17.83 -8.50
C SER A 37 13.35 -16.36 -8.14
N VAL A 38 13.30 -16.03 -6.84
CA VAL A 38 13.19 -14.65 -6.37
C VAL A 38 14.44 -14.21 -5.63
N THR A 39 14.95 -13.03 -5.98
CA THR A 39 16.00 -12.33 -5.25
C THR A 39 15.44 -11.03 -4.67
N LEU A 40 15.49 -10.89 -3.35
CA LEU A 40 15.13 -9.66 -2.66
C LEU A 40 16.37 -8.76 -2.51
N ILE A 41 16.26 -7.51 -2.94
CA ILE A 41 17.26 -6.45 -2.74
C ILE A 41 16.64 -5.42 -1.79
N ALA A 42 17.07 -5.38 -0.54
CA ALA A 42 16.49 -4.55 0.51
C ALA A 42 17.57 -3.99 1.46
N PRO A 43 17.24 -3.03 2.33
CA PRO A 43 18.12 -2.57 3.38
C PRO A 43 18.59 -3.74 4.25
N ARG A 44 19.86 -3.68 4.67
CA ARG A 44 20.38 -4.66 5.62
C ARG A 44 19.62 -4.57 6.94
N THR A 45 19.04 -5.67 7.36
CA THR A 45 18.31 -5.83 8.63
C THR A 45 18.87 -7.03 9.40
N PRO A 46 18.82 -7.03 10.74
CA PRO A 46 19.19 -8.19 11.54
C PRO A 46 18.18 -9.34 11.46
N LEU A 47 17.00 -9.12 10.86
CA LEU A 47 15.96 -10.13 10.73
C LEU A 47 16.31 -11.12 9.62
N GLU A 48 15.96 -12.37 9.81
CA GLU A 48 16.18 -13.40 8.79
C GLU A 48 15.29 -13.18 7.57
N PRO A 49 15.84 -13.39 6.35
CA PRO A 49 15.03 -13.34 5.15
C PRO A 49 14.00 -14.49 5.15
N PRO A 50 12.89 -14.34 4.42
CA PRO A 50 11.91 -15.40 4.29
C PRO A 50 12.56 -16.65 3.69
N GLU A 51 12.14 -17.81 4.16
CA GLU A 51 12.54 -19.11 3.60
C GLU A 51 12.40 -19.11 2.07
N ASN A 52 13.44 -19.54 1.38
CA ASN A 52 13.52 -19.67 -0.09
C ASN A 52 13.71 -18.39 -0.92
N ALA A 53 13.99 -17.22 -0.33
CA ALA A 53 14.41 -16.06 -1.11
C ALA A 53 15.91 -15.78 -0.93
N ARG A 54 16.63 -15.62 -2.03
CA ARG A 54 17.99 -15.07 -1.99
C ARG A 54 17.89 -13.60 -1.62
N THR A 55 18.54 -13.17 -0.54
CA THR A 55 18.55 -11.77 -0.13
C THR A 55 19.89 -11.12 -0.40
N ILE A 56 19.87 -9.94 -1.04
CA ILE A 56 21.02 -9.06 -1.19
C ILE A 56 20.79 -7.85 -0.28
N ALA A 57 21.52 -7.81 0.82
CA ALA A 57 21.50 -6.69 1.75
C ALA A 57 22.23 -5.48 1.14
N ALA A 58 21.49 -4.42 0.83
CA ALA A 58 22.02 -3.22 0.22
C ALA A 58 22.26 -2.10 1.27
N PRO A 59 23.31 -1.28 1.11
CA PRO A 59 23.50 -0.09 1.92
C PRO A 59 22.34 0.88 1.78
N PHE A 60 22.00 1.56 2.87
CA PHE A 60 20.90 2.52 2.93
C PHE A 60 21.25 3.71 3.84
N HIS A 61 20.46 4.76 3.77
CA HIS A 61 20.46 5.85 4.73
C HIS A 61 19.05 6.14 5.24
N ARG A 62 18.95 6.73 6.42
CA ARG A 62 17.70 7.15 7.02
C ARG A 62 17.60 8.67 6.95
N PRO A 63 16.62 9.22 6.21
CA PRO A 63 16.39 10.66 6.22
C PRO A 63 15.98 11.14 7.61
N PRO A 64 16.55 12.24 8.13
CA PRO A 64 16.14 12.79 9.40
C PRO A 64 14.67 13.23 9.36
N GLY A 65 13.95 13.03 10.47
CA GLY A 65 12.55 13.45 10.59
C GLY A 65 11.51 12.49 9.99
N LEU A 66 11.93 11.38 9.37
CA LEU A 66 11.03 10.33 8.90
C LEU A 66 10.93 9.17 9.91
N PRO A 67 9.86 8.38 9.87
CA PRO A 67 9.71 7.21 10.74
C PRO A 67 10.91 6.26 10.66
N PRO A 68 11.29 5.57 11.75
CA PRO A 68 12.50 4.74 11.81
C PRO A 68 12.58 3.63 10.75
N HIS A 69 11.45 3.14 10.26
CA HIS A 69 11.37 2.13 9.19
C HIS A 69 11.53 2.73 7.80
N THR A 70 11.46 4.05 7.66
CA THR A 70 11.65 4.72 6.37
C THR A 70 13.13 4.83 6.06
N THR A 71 13.59 4.05 5.10
CA THR A 71 14.97 4.04 4.63
C THR A 71 15.01 4.33 3.13
N ILE A 72 16.17 4.73 2.64
CA ILE A 72 16.42 4.94 1.21
C ILE A 72 17.64 4.13 0.82
N LEU A 73 17.47 3.17 -0.08
CA LEU A 73 18.56 2.36 -0.61
C LEU A 73 19.61 3.21 -1.33
N SER A 74 20.85 2.83 -1.16
CA SER A 74 21.91 3.33 -2.02
C SER A 74 21.64 2.92 -3.46
N SER A 75 21.63 3.89 -4.34
CA SER A 75 21.42 3.68 -5.78
C SER A 75 22.70 3.94 -6.58
N SER A 76 23.90 3.71 -5.99
CA SER A 76 25.18 4.01 -6.63
C SER A 76 25.42 3.13 -7.87
N PRO A 77 26.14 3.64 -8.90
CA PRO A 77 26.52 2.84 -10.06
C PRO A 77 27.43 1.66 -9.70
N HIS A 78 28.23 1.78 -8.64
CA HIS A 78 29.08 0.71 -8.15
C HIS A 78 28.26 -0.46 -7.62
N LEU A 79 27.29 -0.20 -6.74
CA LEU A 79 26.39 -1.20 -6.18
C LEU A 79 25.60 -1.91 -7.30
N ALA A 80 25.09 -1.16 -8.27
CA ALA A 80 24.38 -1.73 -9.40
C ALA A 80 25.24 -2.70 -10.23
N ARG A 81 26.52 -2.36 -10.47
CA ARG A 81 27.46 -3.26 -11.15
C ARG A 81 27.77 -4.49 -10.32
N GLN A 82 28.01 -4.33 -9.02
CA GLN A 82 28.28 -5.43 -8.11
C GLN A 82 27.11 -6.44 -8.10
N ILE A 83 25.88 -5.98 -7.95
CA ILE A 83 24.68 -6.84 -7.96
C ILE A 83 24.51 -7.50 -9.34
N SER A 84 24.69 -6.73 -10.42
CA SER A 84 24.55 -7.25 -11.79
C SER A 84 25.58 -8.34 -12.13
N GLY A 85 26.73 -8.35 -11.50
CA GLY A 85 27.78 -9.36 -11.67
C GLY A 85 27.53 -10.65 -10.88
N GLN A 86 26.63 -10.64 -9.88
CA GLN A 86 26.40 -11.80 -9.01
C GLN A 86 25.46 -12.83 -9.60
N GLN A 87 24.51 -12.40 -10.43
CA GLN A 87 23.50 -13.27 -11.04
C GLN A 87 22.84 -12.63 -12.25
N ARG A 88 22.35 -13.47 -13.16
CA ARG A 88 21.52 -13.05 -14.27
C ARG A 88 20.05 -13.01 -13.85
N LEU A 89 19.37 -11.94 -14.22
CA LEU A 89 17.95 -11.71 -13.94
C LEU A 89 17.18 -11.65 -15.26
N ASP A 90 15.90 -12.05 -15.23
CA ASP A 90 15.00 -11.90 -16.37
C ASP A 90 14.16 -10.62 -16.29
N VAL A 91 13.82 -10.21 -15.05
CA VAL A 91 13.06 -8.99 -14.77
C VAL A 91 13.46 -8.42 -13.42
N ILE A 92 13.40 -7.10 -13.29
CA ILE A 92 13.57 -6.42 -12.01
C ILE A 92 12.33 -5.58 -11.70
N HIS A 93 11.84 -5.69 -10.47
CA HIS A 93 10.62 -5.03 -10.00
C HIS A 93 10.89 -4.20 -8.75
N SER A 94 10.70 -2.89 -8.84
CA SER A 94 10.86 -1.95 -7.72
C SER A 94 9.50 -1.64 -7.07
N HIS A 95 9.48 -1.60 -5.73
CA HIS A 95 8.26 -1.42 -4.93
C HIS A 95 8.20 -0.09 -4.18
N THR A 96 9.24 0.73 -4.29
CA THR A 96 9.30 2.07 -3.66
C THR A 96 9.94 3.07 -4.60
N ASP A 97 9.55 4.32 -4.46
CA ASP A 97 9.69 5.36 -5.50
C ASP A 97 11.00 6.16 -5.41
N VAL A 98 11.92 5.84 -4.50
CA VAL A 98 13.09 6.68 -4.22
C VAL A 98 14.41 6.00 -4.59
N GLY A 99 15.02 5.24 -3.68
CA GLY A 99 16.30 4.57 -3.91
C GLY A 99 16.14 3.32 -4.76
N ALA A 100 15.13 2.49 -4.42
CA ALA A 100 14.88 1.22 -5.08
C ALA A 100 14.59 1.37 -6.58
N VAL A 101 13.76 2.34 -6.97
CA VAL A 101 13.44 2.57 -8.39
C VAL A 101 14.66 2.97 -9.21
N ILE A 102 15.58 3.76 -8.65
CA ILE A 102 16.81 4.16 -9.31
C ILE A 102 17.81 3.00 -9.40
N LEU A 103 17.97 2.24 -8.31
CA LEU A 103 18.85 1.06 -8.28
C LEU A 103 18.37 0.03 -9.31
N ALA A 104 17.06 -0.28 -9.31
CA ALA A 104 16.46 -1.18 -10.28
C ALA A 104 16.67 -0.73 -11.72
N ALA A 105 16.50 0.56 -12.02
CA ALA A 105 16.75 1.09 -13.36
C ALA A 105 18.19 0.93 -13.83
N ARG A 106 19.18 1.11 -12.93
CA ARG A 106 20.61 0.89 -13.23
C ARG A 106 20.90 -0.56 -13.53
N ILE A 107 20.38 -1.50 -12.71
CA ILE A 107 20.53 -2.94 -12.92
C ILE A 107 19.84 -3.35 -14.22
N ALA A 108 18.60 -2.90 -14.46
CA ALA A 108 17.85 -3.17 -15.68
C ALA A 108 18.61 -2.73 -16.95
N ARG A 109 19.27 -1.57 -16.88
CA ARG A 109 20.11 -1.06 -17.99
C ARG A 109 21.35 -1.92 -18.21
N LEU A 110 22.08 -2.30 -17.14
CA LEU A 110 23.29 -3.10 -17.20
C LEU A 110 23.01 -4.50 -17.78
N GLN A 111 21.95 -5.16 -17.31
CA GLN A 111 21.57 -6.51 -17.77
C GLN A 111 20.66 -6.51 -19.00
N ARG A 112 20.21 -5.33 -19.46
CA ARG A 112 19.28 -5.16 -20.59
C ARG A 112 17.97 -5.92 -20.41
N ILE A 113 17.43 -5.96 -19.19
CA ILE A 113 16.17 -6.59 -18.79
C ILE A 113 15.06 -5.56 -18.58
N PRO A 114 13.77 -5.96 -18.58
CA PRO A 114 12.67 -5.05 -18.25
C PRO A 114 12.69 -4.62 -16.78
N HIS A 115 12.26 -3.38 -16.55
CA HIS A 115 12.06 -2.79 -15.22
C HIS A 115 10.55 -2.56 -15.02
N VAL A 116 9.98 -3.26 -14.05
CA VAL A 116 8.60 -3.09 -13.57
C VAL A 116 8.62 -2.26 -12.29
N HIS A 117 7.59 -1.44 -12.05
CA HIS A 117 7.47 -0.65 -10.84
C HIS A 117 6.05 -0.69 -10.27
N THR A 118 5.89 -0.89 -8.96
CA THR A 118 4.61 -0.80 -8.26
C THR A 118 4.54 0.46 -7.40
N PHE A 119 3.53 1.29 -7.65
CA PHE A 119 3.22 2.44 -6.80
C PHE A 119 2.37 2.01 -5.62
N HIS A 120 2.96 1.80 -4.46
CA HIS A 120 2.23 1.47 -3.24
C HIS A 120 1.71 2.69 -2.49
N THR A 121 2.40 3.83 -2.59
CA THR A 121 2.14 5.02 -1.79
C THR A 121 1.50 6.14 -2.60
N ASN A 122 0.40 6.68 -2.09
CA ASN A 122 -0.18 7.92 -2.57
C ASN A 122 0.65 9.11 -2.03
N ILE A 123 1.75 9.45 -2.72
CA ILE A 123 2.65 10.54 -2.32
C ILE A 123 1.89 11.88 -2.29
N ALA A 124 1.01 12.13 -3.28
CA ALA A 124 0.21 13.35 -3.34
C ALA A 124 -0.68 13.54 -2.09
N GLY A 125 -1.23 12.45 -1.55
CA GLY A 125 -2.00 12.46 -0.30
C GLY A 125 -1.12 12.71 0.94
N ALA A 126 0.13 12.25 0.91
CA ALA A 126 1.07 12.42 2.02
C ALA A 126 1.57 13.88 2.15
N HIS A 127 1.70 14.60 1.03
CA HIS A 127 2.35 15.91 0.97
C HIS A 127 1.38 17.11 1.09
N THR A 128 0.19 16.97 1.62
CA THR A 128 -0.87 17.97 1.49
C THR A 128 -0.74 19.23 2.36
N ARG A 129 0.12 19.28 3.43
CA ARG A 129 -0.07 20.34 4.45
C ARG A 129 1.13 20.91 5.22
N GLN A 130 2.39 20.74 4.80
CA GLN A 130 3.55 21.29 5.55
C GLN A 130 4.61 21.92 4.63
N ALA A 131 5.29 22.98 5.08
CA ALA A 131 6.37 23.64 4.34
C ALA A 131 7.53 22.68 3.95
N LEU A 132 7.83 21.71 4.83
CA LEU A 132 8.80 20.63 4.57
C LEU A 132 8.37 19.69 3.44
N THR A 133 7.07 19.58 3.15
CA THR A 133 6.55 18.72 2.06
C THR A 133 6.92 19.25 0.67
N LEU A 134 7.06 20.57 0.50
CA LEU A 134 7.53 21.12 -0.78
C LEU A 134 8.95 20.67 -1.11
N LEU A 135 9.85 20.66 -0.13
CA LEU A 135 11.23 20.17 -0.32
C LEU A 135 11.24 18.67 -0.63
N ALA A 136 10.38 17.90 0.04
CA ALA A 136 10.23 16.46 -0.24
C ALA A 136 9.72 16.23 -1.67
N SER A 137 8.70 16.97 -2.11
CA SER A 137 8.16 16.89 -3.48
C SER A 137 9.21 17.28 -4.53
N LEU A 138 10.03 18.30 -4.27
CA LEU A 138 11.14 18.69 -5.17
C LEU A 138 12.20 17.60 -5.23
N GLY A 139 12.60 17.04 -4.09
CA GLY A 139 13.53 15.90 -4.02
C GLY A 139 13.01 14.69 -4.79
N TYR A 140 11.72 14.38 -4.63
CA TYR A 140 11.02 13.32 -5.34
C TYR A 140 11.04 13.57 -6.87
N ARG A 141 10.77 14.81 -7.30
CA ARG A 141 10.82 15.19 -8.70
C ARG A 141 12.21 15.06 -9.30
N LEU A 142 13.26 15.43 -8.56
CA LEU A 142 14.65 15.25 -8.99
C LEU A 142 15.00 13.77 -9.22
N ARG A 143 14.51 12.88 -8.35
CA ARG A 143 14.67 11.42 -8.52
C ARG A 143 13.95 10.90 -9.76
N ALA A 144 12.73 11.38 -10.02
CA ALA A 144 11.99 11.02 -11.23
C ALA A 144 12.74 11.47 -12.51
N HIS A 145 13.32 12.66 -12.52
CA HIS A 145 14.18 13.13 -13.63
C HIS A 145 15.46 12.31 -13.78
N GLN A 146 16.11 11.93 -12.67
CA GLN A 146 17.25 11.02 -12.70
C GLN A 146 16.90 9.67 -13.33
N LEU A 147 15.73 9.10 -12.97
CA LEU A 147 15.23 7.88 -13.58
C LEU A 147 15.02 8.03 -15.09
N ALA A 148 14.31 9.09 -15.50
CA ALA A 148 14.05 9.38 -16.91
C ALA A 148 15.35 9.50 -17.73
N SER A 149 16.36 10.18 -17.20
CA SER A 149 17.70 10.30 -17.82
C SER A 149 18.41 8.95 -17.96
N LEU A 150 18.34 8.10 -16.92
CA LEU A 150 18.94 6.75 -16.97
C LEU A 150 18.32 5.88 -18.06
N ARG A 151 17.07 6.13 -18.40
CA ARG A 151 16.29 5.39 -19.40
C ARG A 151 16.33 6.02 -20.80
N GLY A 152 17.05 7.14 -20.97
CA GLY A 152 17.10 7.90 -22.23
C GLY A 152 15.76 8.51 -22.64
N ARG A 153 14.86 8.70 -21.67
CA ARG A 153 13.53 9.29 -21.85
C ARG A 153 13.55 10.72 -21.36
N SER A 154 13.62 11.69 -22.25
CA SER A 154 13.38 13.09 -21.89
C SER A 154 11.89 13.31 -21.74
N PRO A 155 11.40 13.80 -20.58
CA PRO A 155 10.01 14.18 -20.45
C PRO A 155 9.74 15.36 -21.37
N ARG A 156 8.96 15.17 -22.43
CA ARG A 156 8.45 16.28 -23.23
C ARG A 156 7.39 16.99 -22.41
N PRO A 157 7.49 18.33 -22.23
CA PRO A 157 6.41 19.07 -21.64
C PRO A 157 5.21 19.00 -22.62
N GLY A 158 4.20 18.24 -22.25
CA GLY A 158 2.92 18.21 -22.96
C GLY A 158 1.96 19.27 -22.46
N PRO A 159 0.85 19.57 -23.18
CA PRO A 159 -0.20 20.42 -22.68
C PRO A 159 -0.67 19.94 -21.30
N ARG A 160 -0.95 20.89 -20.42
CA ARG A 160 -1.43 20.58 -19.07
C ARG A 160 -2.87 20.08 -19.17
N PRO A 161 -3.21 18.87 -18.68
CA PRO A 161 -4.60 18.48 -18.57
C PRO A 161 -5.34 19.52 -17.72
N SER A 162 -6.25 20.26 -18.31
CA SER A 162 -7.09 21.22 -17.64
C SER A 162 -8.42 20.56 -17.32
N GLY A 163 -8.69 20.34 -16.05
CA GLY A 163 -9.93 19.71 -15.57
C GLY A 163 -9.85 18.18 -15.35
N GLY A 164 -10.95 17.57 -14.95
CA GLY A 164 -11.06 16.12 -14.76
C GLY A 164 -10.64 15.64 -13.38
N VAL A 165 -10.15 14.40 -13.31
CA VAL A 165 -9.86 13.67 -12.06
C VAL A 165 -8.95 14.43 -11.08
N LEU A 166 -8.04 15.27 -11.57
CA LEU A 166 -7.10 16.04 -10.75
C LEU A 166 -7.64 17.41 -10.30
N SER A 167 -8.86 17.80 -10.64
CA SER A 167 -9.42 19.13 -10.33
C SER A 167 -9.52 19.40 -8.82
N GLY A 168 -9.83 18.38 -8.02
CA GLY A 168 -9.90 18.44 -6.55
C GLY A 168 -8.55 18.43 -5.82
N GLU A 169 -7.44 18.17 -6.53
CA GLU A 169 -6.12 18.04 -5.93
C GLU A 169 -5.48 19.42 -5.66
N SER A 170 -4.70 19.52 -4.57
CA SER A 170 -3.87 20.69 -4.29
C SER A 170 -2.81 20.92 -5.39
N ALA A 171 -2.21 22.11 -5.43
CA ALA A 171 -1.12 22.38 -6.39
C ALA A 171 0.08 21.43 -6.19
N ILE A 172 0.43 21.12 -4.93
CA ILE A 172 1.49 20.16 -4.58
C ILE A 172 1.05 18.74 -4.96
N GLY A 173 -0.19 18.36 -4.66
CA GLY A 173 -0.74 17.05 -5.05
C GLY A 173 -0.68 16.84 -6.57
N ARG A 174 -1.09 17.83 -7.36
CA ARG A 174 -0.95 17.77 -8.83
C ARG A 174 0.50 17.69 -9.31
N PHE A 175 1.43 18.34 -8.60
CA PHE A 175 2.86 18.24 -8.88
C PHE A 175 3.39 16.82 -8.62
N ASP A 176 3.00 16.20 -7.51
CA ASP A 176 3.42 14.85 -7.15
C ASP A 176 2.80 13.80 -8.08
N TRP A 177 1.52 13.92 -8.46
CA TRP A 177 0.91 13.05 -9.47
C TRP A 177 1.66 13.11 -10.81
N ARG A 178 2.08 14.29 -11.25
CA ARG A 178 2.93 14.43 -12.45
C ARG A 178 4.31 13.80 -12.27
N THR A 179 4.81 13.78 -11.06
CA THR A 179 6.08 13.10 -10.74
C THR A 179 5.92 11.58 -10.84
N GLN A 180 4.83 11.04 -10.29
CA GLN A 180 4.52 9.61 -10.45
C GLN A 180 4.27 9.23 -11.91
N ALA A 181 3.57 10.07 -12.68
CA ALA A 181 3.41 9.87 -14.11
C ALA A 181 4.75 9.85 -14.89
N LEU A 182 5.73 10.69 -14.49
CA LEU A 182 7.07 10.66 -15.06
C LEU A 182 7.81 9.36 -14.71
N ILE A 183 7.70 8.85 -13.49
CA ILE A 183 8.24 7.55 -13.10
C ILE A 183 7.59 6.45 -13.95
N ALA A 184 6.26 6.43 -14.04
CA ALA A 184 5.50 5.47 -14.83
C ALA A 184 5.92 5.45 -16.31
N ALA A 185 6.16 6.63 -16.91
CA ALA A 185 6.67 6.77 -18.28
C ALA A 185 8.13 6.31 -18.44
N SER A 186 8.88 6.22 -17.34
CA SER A 186 10.30 5.90 -17.35
C SER A 186 10.60 4.42 -17.10
N VAL A 187 9.61 3.60 -16.78
CA VAL A 187 9.73 2.14 -16.62
C VAL A 187 9.13 1.40 -17.80
N ASP A 188 9.38 0.10 -17.92
CA ASP A 188 8.84 -0.71 -19.02
C ASP A 188 7.36 -1.07 -18.76
N ALA A 189 7.00 -1.29 -17.49
CA ALA A 189 5.62 -1.42 -17.05
C ALA A 189 5.48 -0.94 -15.60
N PHE A 190 4.28 -0.50 -15.22
CA PHE A 190 3.99 -0.17 -13.83
C PHE A 190 2.69 -0.82 -13.35
N THR A 191 2.56 -0.95 -12.02
CA THR A 191 1.33 -1.40 -11.40
C THR A 191 0.90 -0.46 -10.27
N THR A 192 -0.37 -0.50 -9.97
CA THR A 192 -0.97 0.13 -8.79
C THR A 192 -1.88 -0.89 -8.11
N PRO A 193 -1.96 -0.91 -6.79
CA PRO A 193 -2.88 -1.82 -6.10
C PRO A 193 -4.34 -1.41 -6.22
N SER A 194 -4.64 -0.18 -6.64
CA SER A 194 -6.01 0.35 -6.76
C SER A 194 -6.26 1.04 -8.11
N GLY A 195 -7.51 1.02 -8.53
CA GLY A 195 -7.95 1.64 -9.77
C GLY A 195 -7.83 3.16 -9.76
N PHE A 196 -8.11 3.80 -8.60
CA PHE A 196 -8.01 5.26 -8.50
C PHE A 196 -6.59 5.75 -8.78
N MET A 197 -5.60 5.11 -8.19
CA MET A 197 -4.21 5.52 -8.35
C MET A 197 -3.75 5.43 -9.81
N GLN A 198 -4.16 4.36 -10.51
CA GLN A 198 -3.89 4.22 -11.93
C GLN A 198 -4.54 5.34 -12.76
N ARG A 199 -5.81 5.66 -12.46
CA ARG A 199 -6.52 6.78 -13.13
C ARG A 199 -5.81 8.12 -12.93
N TYR A 200 -5.34 8.41 -11.71
CA TYR A 200 -4.64 9.66 -11.37
C TYR A 200 -3.27 9.76 -12.05
N ILE A 201 -2.48 8.68 -12.05
CA ILE A 201 -1.19 8.64 -12.75
C ILE A 201 -1.39 8.86 -14.25
N ARG A 202 -2.38 8.21 -14.87
CA ARG A 202 -2.70 8.39 -16.29
C ARG A 202 -3.18 9.81 -16.60
N ALA A 203 -4.04 10.37 -15.77
CA ALA A 203 -4.54 11.75 -15.93
C ALA A 203 -3.45 12.82 -15.73
N ALA A 204 -2.40 12.50 -14.97
CA ALA A 204 -1.27 13.41 -14.74
C ALA A 204 -0.19 13.33 -15.83
N ALA A 205 -0.23 12.32 -16.68
CA ALA A 205 0.72 12.14 -17.77
C ALA A 205 0.44 13.14 -18.90
N PRO A 206 1.47 13.61 -19.62
CA PRO A 206 1.27 14.37 -20.85
C PRO A 206 0.49 13.56 -21.90
N ASP A 207 -0.31 14.24 -22.70
CA ASP A 207 -1.07 13.61 -23.78
C ASP A 207 -0.17 12.74 -24.68
N ARG A 208 -0.70 11.58 -25.09
CA ARG A 208 0.01 10.59 -25.94
C ARG A 208 1.26 9.97 -25.32
N THR A 209 1.50 10.14 -23.99
CA THR A 209 2.58 9.40 -23.33
C THR A 209 2.17 7.92 -23.23
N PRO A 210 2.92 6.99 -23.83
CA PRO A 210 2.61 5.57 -23.71
C PRO A 210 2.89 5.11 -22.27
N LEU A 211 1.87 4.66 -21.58
CA LEU A 211 1.96 4.12 -20.23
C LEU A 211 1.49 2.67 -20.22
N SER A 212 2.40 1.74 -19.95
CA SER A 212 2.07 0.32 -19.75
C SER A 212 1.76 0.07 -18.30
N GLY A 213 0.51 0.26 -17.87
CA GLY A 213 0.08 0.13 -16.49
C GLY A 213 -1.06 -0.85 -16.29
N ARG A 214 -1.01 -1.63 -15.20
CA ARG A 214 -2.06 -2.56 -14.75
C ARG A 214 -2.43 -2.30 -13.31
N VAL A 215 -3.70 -2.53 -12.97
CA VAL A 215 -4.14 -2.62 -11.55
C VAL A 215 -3.91 -4.06 -11.13
N ILE A 216 -3.08 -4.25 -10.09
CA ILE A 216 -2.84 -5.54 -9.47
C ILE A 216 -2.98 -5.33 -7.97
N PRO A 217 -4.13 -5.64 -7.37
CA PRO A 217 -4.32 -5.53 -5.94
C PRO A 217 -3.33 -6.40 -5.15
N THR A 218 -2.92 -5.92 -3.99
CA THR A 218 -2.17 -6.75 -3.04
C THR A 218 -3.10 -7.83 -2.50
N GLY A 219 -2.71 -9.09 -2.67
CA GLY A 219 -3.40 -10.22 -2.07
C GLY A 219 -3.15 -10.31 -0.56
N TYR A 220 -4.00 -11.03 0.15
CA TYR A 220 -3.75 -11.37 1.55
C TYR A 220 -2.60 -12.40 1.66
N SER A 221 -2.03 -12.56 2.87
CA SER A 221 -1.01 -13.59 3.12
C SER A 221 -1.67 -14.96 3.36
N ARG A 222 -1.02 -16.03 2.91
CA ARG A 222 -1.53 -17.40 3.19
C ARG A 222 -1.65 -17.71 4.68
N SER A 223 -0.77 -17.16 5.51
CA SER A 223 -0.87 -17.29 6.96
C SER A 223 -2.21 -16.77 7.48
N LEU A 224 -2.78 -15.76 6.81
CA LEU A 224 -4.08 -15.21 7.20
C LEU A 224 -5.20 -16.25 7.13
N GLU A 225 -5.25 -17.11 6.09
CA GLU A 225 -6.26 -18.17 5.99
C GLU A 225 -6.18 -19.15 7.16
N SER A 226 -4.96 -19.59 7.48
CA SER A 226 -4.73 -20.53 8.60
C SER A 226 -5.10 -19.89 9.94
N ILE A 227 -4.75 -18.61 10.13
CA ILE A 227 -5.08 -17.87 11.34
C ILE A 227 -6.61 -17.70 11.46
N ILE A 228 -7.27 -17.33 10.35
CA ILE A 228 -8.73 -17.19 10.32
C ILE A 228 -9.43 -18.52 10.64
N ALA A 229 -8.96 -19.63 10.09
CA ALA A 229 -9.51 -20.97 10.37
C ALA A 229 -9.35 -21.38 11.86
N GLY A 230 -8.24 -20.98 12.50
CA GLY A 230 -7.95 -21.26 13.90
C GLY A 230 -8.51 -20.24 14.90
N THR A 231 -9.12 -19.14 14.43
CA THR A 231 -9.55 -18.04 15.28
C THR A 231 -11.09 -17.95 15.30
N HIS A 232 -11.68 -17.90 16.48
CA HIS A 232 -13.13 -17.80 16.66
C HIS A 232 -13.49 -16.60 17.54
N ARG A 233 -14.67 -16.04 17.34
CA ARG A 233 -15.19 -14.98 18.21
C ARG A 233 -15.34 -15.54 19.63
N LYS A 234 -14.64 -14.93 20.57
CA LYS A 234 -14.62 -15.34 21.99
C LYS A 234 -15.62 -14.55 22.85
N ARG A 235 -16.14 -13.47 22.29
CA ARG A 235 -16.88 -12.47 23.04
C ARG A 235 -18.37 -12.52 22.79
N HIS A 236 -19.18 -12.47 23.88
CA HIS A 236 -20.65 -12.55 23.87
C HIS A 236 -21.30 -11.60 24.89
N ASP A 237 -20.66 -10.45 25.22
CA ASP A 237 -21.13 -9.49 26.24
C ASP A 237 -22.20 -8.51 25.73
N GLY A 238 -22.59 -8.60 24.47
CA GLY A 238 -23.66 -7.78 23.88
C GLY A 238 -23.25 -6.33 23.54
N ALA A 239 -22.05 -5.87 23.94
CA ALA A 239 -21.60 -4.52 23.58
C ALA A 239 -21.16 -4.46 22.11
N ILE A 240 -21.41 -3.33 21.45
CA ILE A 240 -21.00 -3.09 20.07
C ILE A 240 -19.55 -2.59 20.08
N ARG A 241 -18.65 -3.23 19.32
CA ARG A 241 -17.26 -2.81 19.20
C ARG A 241 -16.92 -2.32 17.81
N PHE A 242 -16.56 -1.05 17.75
CA PHE A 242 -15.89 -0.44 16.62
C PHE A 242 -14.38 -0.60 16.80
N ILE A 243 -13.67 -1.01 15.77
CA ILE A 243 -12.20 -1.18 15.81
C ILE A 243 -11.55 -0.43 14.66
N SER A 244 -10.39 0.18 14.94
CA SER A 244 -9.51 0.74 13.94
C SER A 244 -8.10 0.21 14.13
N VAL A 245 -7.45 -0.22 13.05
CA VAL A 245 -6.09 -0.75 13.05
C VAL A 245 -5.24 0.07 12.09
N SER A 246 -4.31 0.86 12.63
CA SER A 246 -3.42 1.70 11.81
C SER A 246 -2.27 2.27 12.63
N ARG A 247 -1.25 2.82 11.95
CA ARG A 247 -0.33 3.75 12.61
C ARG A 247 -1.12 4.91 13.20
N ILE A 248 -0.77 5.35 14.40
CA ILE A 248 -1.41 6.51 15.04
C ILE A 248 -0.73 7.79 14.53
N ALA A 249 -1.19 8.24 13.36
CA ALA A 249 -0.64 9.37 12.63
C ALA A 249 -1.78 10.28 12.12
N ARG A 250 -1.46 11.54 11.87
CA ARG A 250 -2.43 12.59 11.54
C ARG A 250 -3.30 12.25 10.33
N GLU A 251 -2.72 11.63 9.30
CA GLU A 251 -3.43 11.23 8.07
C GLU A 251 -4.50 10.18 8.31
N LYS A 252 -4.45 9.43 9.42
CA LYS A 252 -5.45 8.44 9.79
C LYS A 252 -6.70 9.04 10.43
N ARG A 253 -6.66 10.33 10.79
CA ARG A 253 -7.80 11.10 11.29
C ARG A 253 -8.52 10.42 12.46
N LEU A 254 -7.75 9.78 13.35
CA LEU A 254 -8.30 9.10 14.52
C LEU A 254 -8.94 10.08 15.52
N ASP A 255 -8.53 11.34 15.51
CA ASP A 255 -9.18 12.44 16.22
C ASP A 255 -10.62 12.65 15.74
N VAL A 256 -10.86 12.66 14.44
CA VAL A 256 -12.20 12.76 13.85
C VAL A 256 -13.04 11.52 14.22
N MET A 257 -12.43 10.33 14.21
CA MET A 257 -13.09 9.08 14.59
C MET A 257 -13.56 9.09 16.06
N ILE A 258 -12.71 9.52 16.99
CA ILE A 258 -13.06 9.63 18.42
C ILE A 258 -14.22 10.64 18.62
N GLU A 259 -14.17 11.76 17.91
CA GLU A 259 -15.27 12.76 18.01
C GLU A 259 -16.56 12.25 17.36
N ALA A 260 -16.48 11.49 16.27
CA ALA A 260 -17.63 10.84 15.64
C ALA A 260 -18.25 9.80 16.59
N PHE A 261 -17.42 8.99 17.24
CA PHE A 261 -17.88 7.99 18.22
C PHE A 261 -18.55 8.67 19.43
N ARG A 262 -18.00 9.79 19.92
CA ARG A 262 -18.64 10.60 20.98
C ARG A 262 -19.99 11.14 20.52
N GLN A 263 -20.08 11.65 19.30
CA GLN A 263 -21.33 12.22 18.74
C GLN A 263 -22.39 11.15 18.49
N ALA A 264 -21.97 9.93 18.11
CA ALA A 264 -22.89 8.81 17.87
C ALA A 264 -23.61 8.35 19.12
N ASP A 265 -23.00 8.51 20.30
CA ASP A 265 -23.55 8.24 21.65
C ASP A 265 -24.33 6.90 21.74
N ILE A 266 -23.69 5.83 21.23
CA ILE A 266 -24.33 4.52 21.16
C ILE A 266 -24.20 3.81 22.51
N PRO A 267 -25.32 3.44 23.17
CA PRO A 267 -25.28 2.71 24.43
C PRO A 267 -24.54 1.37 24.29
N HIS A 268 -23.84 0.95 25.33
CA HIS A 268 -23.09 -0.32 25.38
C HIS A 268 -22.15 -0.52 24.18
N SER A 269 -21.41 0.54 23.80
CA SER A 269 -20.45 0.47 22.71
C SER A 269 -19.04 0.77 23.17
N GLN A 270 -18.05 0.30 22.38
CA GLN A 270 -16.62 0.57 22.60
C GLN A 270 -15.97 0.94 21.26
N LEU A 271 -14.97 1.82 21.31
CA LEU A 271 -14.07 2.11 20.22
C LEU A 271 -12.65 1.60 20.58
N ILE A 272 -12.15 0.63 19.83
CA ILE A 272 -10.83 0.03 20.03
C ILE A 272 -9.89 0.59 18.97
N ILE A 273 -8.79 1.21 19.42
CA ILE A 273 -7.75 1.77 18.54
C ILE A 273 -6.49 0.93 18.72
N VAL A 274 -6.15 0.16 17.69
CA VAL A 274 -4.96 -0.69 17.62
C VAL A 274 -3.88 0.04 16.85
N GLY A 275 -2.70 0.15 17.46
CA GLY A 275 -1.54 0.76 16.84
C GLY A 275 -0.77 1.69 17.77
N ASP A 276 0.30 2.27 17.22
CA ASP A 276 1.15 3.25 17.89
C ASP A 276 1.56 4.36 16.92
N GLY A 277 2.04 5.49 17.47
CA GLY A 277 2.53 6.60 16.69
C GLY A 277 2.50 7.95 17.39
N ALA A 278 2.98 8.96 16.67
CA ALA A 278 3.24 10.29 17.24
C ALA A 278 1.99 11.00 17.81
N GLU A 279 0.80 10.69 17.30
CA GLU A 279 -0.45 11.33 17.74
C GLU A 279 -1.07 10.64 18.99
N LEU A 280 -0.52 9.51 19.47
CA LEU A 280 -1.11 8.75 20.59
C LEU A 280 -1.31 9.59 21.87
N PRO A 281 -0.35 10.43 22.32
CA PRO A 281 -0.57 11.26 23.50
C PRO A 281 -1.73 12.25 23.34
N SER A 282 -1.86 12.87 22.17
CA SER A 282 -2.94 13.80 21.83
C SER A 282 -4.31 13.10 21.82
N LEU A 283 -4.38 11.90 21.24
CA LEU A 283 -5.63 11.12 21.18
C LEU A 283 -6.06 10.62 22.56
N ARG A 284 -5.12 10.18 23.41
CA ARG A 284 -5.43 9.81 24.81
C ARG A 284 -5.95 11.01 25.61
N ALA A 285 -5.36 12.19 25.43
CA ALA A 285 -5.87 13.41 26.07
C ALA A 285 -7.29 13.75 25.61
N ARG A 286 -7.59 13.58 24.31
CA ARG A 286 -8.93 13.78 23.73
C ARG A 286 -9.98 12.80 24.28
N ALA A 287 -9.58 11.56 24.51
CA ALA A 287 -10.44 10.50 25.02
C ALA A 287 -10.47 10.40 26.56
N ARG A 288 -9.88 11.35 27.30
CA ARG A 288 -9.73 11.28 28.78
C ARG A 288 -11.03 10.95 29.51
N ASN A 289 -12.15 11.51 29.08
CA ASN A 289 -13.46 11.32 29.72
C ASN A 289 -14.34 10.29 28.96
N MET A 290 -13.71 9.39 28.22
CA MET A 290 -14.37 8.36 27.40
C MET A 290 -13.79 6.99 27.72
N PRO A 291 -14.19 6.35 28.84
CA PRO A 291 -13.64 5.05 29.24
C PRO A 291 -13.95 3.94 28.23
N GLN A 292 -14.93 4.14 27.36
CA GLN A 292 -15.28 3.24 26.27
C GLN A 292 -14.30 3.33 25.06
N VAL A 293 -13.37 4.29 25.03
CA VAL A 293 -12.30 4.35 24.02
C VAL A 293 -11.03 3.68 24.54
N VAL A 294 -10.66 2.58 23.93
CA VAL A 294 -9.55 1.72 24.37
C VAL A 294 -8.40 1.80 23.38
N PHE A 295 -7.19 2.05 23.88
CA PHE A 295 -5.95 2.03 23.10
C PHE A 295 -5.13 0.80 23.48
N THR A 296 -4.97 -0.15 22.59
CA THR A 296 -4.22 -1.40 22.85
C THR A 296 -2.71 -1.24 22.72
N GLY A 297 -2.25 -0.20 22.00
CA GLY A 297 -0.89 -0.11 21.52
C GLY A 297 -0.68 -0.91 20.24
N HIS A 298 0.58 -1.07 19.85
CA HIS A 298 0.95 -1.88 18.67
C HIS A 298 0.83 -3.37 18.98
N ILE A 299 0.15 -4.11 18.14
CA ILE A 299 0.04 -5.57 18.18
C ILE A 299 0.90 -6.12 17.04
N GLY A 300 1.99 -6.81 17.38
CA GLY A 300 2.92 -7.39 16.40
C GLY A 300 2.50 -8.79 15.94
N ASP A 301 1.79 -9.54 16.78
CA ASP A 301 1.30 -10.87 16.45
C ASP A 301 0.04 -10.79 15.59
N GLN A 302 0.09 -11.41 14.40
CA GLN A 302 -1.04 -11.39 13.45
C GLN A 302 -2.25 -12.17 13.98
N ALA A 303 -2.04 -13.27 14.73
CA ALA A 303 -3.15 -14.03 15.28
C ALA A 303 -3.87 -13.26 16.39
N GLU A 304 -3.13 -12.55 17.24
CA GLU A 304 -3.69 -11.65 18.24
C GLU A 304 -4.48 -10.50 17.58
N LEU A 305 -3.94 -9.89 16.51
CA LEU A 305 -4.64 -8.85 15.76
C LEU A 305 -5.95 -9.36 15.17
N ILE A 306 -5.93 -10.53 14.54
CA ILE A 306 -7.13 -11.15 13.97
C ILE A 306 -8.14 -11.50 15.07
N GLN A 307 -7.71 -11.93 16.26
CA GLN A 307 -8.59 -12.15 17.39
C GLN A 307 -9.30 -10.84 17.82
N HIS A 308 -8.60 -9.72 17.88
CA HIS A 308 -9.21 -8.41 18.15
C HIS A 308 -10.22 -8.01 17.07
N LEU A 309 -9.92 -8.25 15.80
CA LEU A 309 -10.88 -8.03 14.72
C LEU A 309 -12.11 -8.93 14.89
N ARG A 310 -11.94 -10.23 15.09
CA ARG A 310 -13.04 -11.20 15.30
C ARG A 310 -13.94 -10.86 16.48
N ASP A 311 -13.38 -10.29 17.54
CA ASP A 311 -14.11 -9.86 18.73
C ASP A 311 -14.76 -8.48 18.56
N SER A 312 -14.64 -7.87 17.39
CA SER A 312 -15.24 -6.59 17.02
C SER A 312 -16.41 -6.76 16.06
N ASP A 313 -17.22 -5.72 15.90
CA ASP A 313 -18.44 -5.74 15.12
C ASP A 313 -18.34 -4.93 13.83
N VAL A 314 -17.53 -3.86 13.84
CA VAL A 314 -17.34 -2.94 12.72
C VAL A 314 -15.89 -2.45 12.70
N PHE A 315 -15.22 -2.59 11.58
CA PHE A 315 -13.95 -1.92 11.34
C PHE A 315 -14.21 -0.50 10.83
N VAL A 316 -13.52 0.49 11.39
CA VAL A 316 -13.68 1.91 11.00
C VAL A 316 -12.40 2.46 10.43
N LEU A 317 -12.47 3.07 9.24
CA LEU A 317 -11.38 3.78 8.61
C LEU A 317 -11.78 5.23 8.34
N ALA A 318 -11.21 6.17 9.11
CA ALA A 318 -11.49 7.59 8.99
C ALA A 318 -10.51 8.35 8.07
N SER A 319 -9.46 7.69 7.57
CA SER A 319 -8.53 8.31 6.63
C SER A 319 -9.24 8.74 5.35
N HIS A 320 -8.81 9.89 4.81
CA HIS A 320 -9.37 10.45 3.58
C HIS A 320 -8.26 11.13 2.80
N GLY A 321 -8.12 10.78 1.54
CA GLY A 321 -7.14 11.36 0.66
C GLY A 321 -5.74 10.79 0.74
N PHE A 322 -5.50 9.80 1.57
CA PHE A 322 -4.16 9.29 1.87
C PHE A 322 -3.96 7.83 1.44
N ASP A 323 -4.82 6.94 1.89
CA ASP A 323 -4.64 5.50 1.68
C ASP A 323 -4.80 5.09 0.22
N ASN A 324 -4.08 4.04 -0.17
CA ASN A 324 -4.19 3.42 -1.49
C ASN A 324 -4.94 2.07 -1.38
N GLN A 325 -4.34 1.10 -0.68
CA GLN A 325 -4.97 -0.18 -0.33
C GLN A 325 -4.55 -0.53 1.09
N PRO A 326 -5.33 -0.16 2.13
CA PRO A 326 -5.02 -0.51 3.50
C PRO A 326 -5.16 -2.02 3.72
N ILE A 327 -4.08 -2.67 4.15
CA ILE A 327 -4.06 -4.12 4.46
C ILE A 327 -5.06 -4.46 5.57
N SER A 328 -5.26 -3.54 6.54
CA SER A 328 -6.21 -3.72 7.63
C SER A 328 -7.67 -3.85 7.18
N ILE A 329 -8.05 -3.33 6.00
CA ILE A 329 -9.35 -3.60 5.38
C ILE A 329 -9.44 -5.08 5.00
N ILE A 330 -8.41 -5.62 4.35
CA ILE A 330 -8.36 -7.02 3.92
C ILE A 330 -8.44 -7.94 5.14
N GLU A 331 -7.67 -7.65 6.18
CA GLU A 331 -7.65 -8.39 7.44
C GLU A 331 -9.01 -8.35 8.13
N SER A 332 -9.69 -7.19 8.12
CA SER A 332 -11.02 -7.02 8.69
C SER A 332 -12.07 -7.85 7.94
N LEU A 333 -12.12 -7.74 6.62
CA LEU A 333 -13.06 -8.50 5.80
C LEU A 333 -12.82 -10.01 5.93
N ALA A 334 -11.55 -10.45 5.93
CA ALA A 334 -11.18 -11.85 6.15
C ALA A 334 -11.60 -12.35 7.54
N ALA A 335 -11.57 -11.48 8.56
CA ALA A 335 -12.08 -11.79 9.89
C ALA A 335 -13.62 -11.81 9.98
N GLY A 336 -14.34 -11.52 8.90
CA GLY A 336 -15.80 -11.48 8.89
C GLY A 336 -16.38 -10.16 9.43
N VAL A 337 -15.59 -9.10 9.50
CA VAL A 337 -15.95 -7.80 10.09
C VAL A 337 -16.20 -6.78 8.99
N PRO A 338 -17.42 -6.23 8.87
CA PRO A 338 -17.75 -5.23 7.86
C PRO A 338 -17.04 -3.90 8.11
N VAL A 339 -16.85 -3.12 7.04
CA VAL A 339 -16.06 -1.90 7.04
C VAL A 339 -16.95 -0.65 6.95
N LEU A 340 -16.76 0.30 7.86
CA LEU A 340 -17.23 1.68 7.76
C LEU A 340 -16.06 2.57 7.30
N TYR A 341 -16.20 3.27 6.18
CA TYR A 341 -15.12 4.09 5.63
C TYR A 341 -15.67 5.37 4.98
N CYS A 342 -14.76 6.34 4.71
CA CYS A 342 -15.18 7.67 4.24
C CYS A 342 -14.39 8.19 3.03
N ASP A 343 -13.61 7.35 2.36
CA ASP A 343 -12.88 7.72 1.14
C ASP A 343 -13.36 6.90 -0.05
N GLU A 344 -14.12 7.53 -0.95
CA GLU A 344 -14.67 6.90 -2.16
C GLU A 344 -13.62 6.36 -3.15
N ARG A 345 -12.35 6.73 -2.97
CA ARG A 345 -11.22 6.25 -3.78
C ARG A 345 -10.78 4.84 -3.40
N LEU A 346 -11.16 4.38 -2.20
CA LEU A 346 -10.88 3.03 -1.74
C LEU A 346 -11.91 2.08 -2.32
N ASP A 347 -11.50 1.34 -3.34
CA ASP A 347 -12.37 0.45 -4.11
C ASP A 347 -11.94 -1.04 -4.04
N VAL A 348 -10.82 -1.36 -3.40
CA VAL A 348 -10.27 -2.72 -3.39
C VAL A 348 -10.87 -3.54 -2.26
N GLY A 349 -11.62 -4.58 -2.60
CA GLY A 349 -12.30 -5.48 -1.68
C GLY A 349 -13.52 -4.87 -0.98
N LEU A 350 -13.86 -3.60 -1.25
CA LEU A 350 -14.97 -2.88 -0.64
C LEU A 350 -16.17 -2.83 -1.58
N HIS A 351 -17.31 -3.36 -1.11
CA HIS A 351 -18.58 -3.43 -1.85
C HIS A 351 -19.75 -3.03 -0.96
N PRO A 352 -20.86 -2.58 -1.55
CA PRO A 352 -22.07 -2.29 -0.76
C PRO A 352 -22.62 -3.47 0.06
N THR A 353 -22.16 -4.69 -0.25
CA THR A 353 -22.54 -5.94 0.44
C THR A 353 -21.67 -6.25 1.66
N ASN A 354 -20.51 -5.60 1.82
CA ASN A 354 -19.56 -5.85 2.93
C ASN A 354 -19.10 -4.58 3.65
N SER A 355 -19.50 -3.41 3.15
CA SER A 355 -19.01 -2.14 3.68
C SER A 355 -20.05 -1.02 3.55
N LEU A 356 -19.85 0.02 4.34
CA LEU A 356 -20.64 1.25 4.32
C LEU A 356 -19.72 2.45 4.06
N LEU A 357 -19.88 3.07 2.89
CA LEU A 357 -19.25 4.33 2.55
C LEU A 357 -20.09 5.49 3.09
N VAL A 358 -19.43 6.44 3.78
CA VAL A 358 -20.05 7.68 4.27
C VAL A 358 -19.19 8.89 3.86
N GLY A 359 -19.71 10.10 4.06
CA GLY A 359 -18.91 11.31 3.84
C GLY A 359 -17.75 11.45 4.84
N PRO A 360 -16.71 12.26 4.52
CA PRO A 360 -15.51 12.39 5.34
C PRO A 360 -15.69 13.30 6.56
N SER A 361 -16.87 13.81 6.84
CA SER A 361 -17.15 14.64 7.99
C SER A 361 -17.31 13.81 9.26
N ARG A 362 -17.07 14.44 10.41
CA ARG A 362 -17.34 13.84 11.73
C ARG A 362 -18.79 13.35 11.84
N THR A 363 -19.74 14.17 11.42
CA THR A 363 -21.17 13.84 11.49
C THR A 363 -21.51 12.64 10.61
N ALA A 364 -21.04 12.60 9.38
CA ALA A 364 -21.30 11.46 8.50
C ALA A 364 -20.71 10.14 9.04
N LEU A 365 -19.52 10.20 9.68
CA LEU A 365 -18.94 9.03 10.37
C LEU A 365 -19.80 8.63 11.58
N ALA A 366 -20.31 9.58 12.37
CA ALA A 366 -21.19 9.30 13.50
C ALA A 366 -22.50 8.66 13.04
N ASP A 367 -23.13 9.21 12.00
CA ASP A 367 -24.36 8.65 11.41
C ASP A 367 -24.13 7.23 10.87
N GLY A 368 -22.94 6.98 10.27
CA GLY A 368 -22.52 5.64 9.84
C GLY A 368 -22.38 4.66 11.00
N MET A 369 -21.79 5.09 12.13
CA MET A 369 -21.71 4.28 13.36
C MET A 369 -23.10 3.96 13.92
N VAL A 370 -24.00 4.94 14.00
CA VAL A 370 -25.41 4.75 14.42
C VAL A 370 -26.12 3.78 13.48
N ALA A 371 -25.98 3.93 12.17
CA ALA A 371 -26.57 3.03 11.19
C ALA A 371 -26.07 1.58 11.33
N LEU A 372 -24.82 1.39 11.78
CA LEU A 372 -24.23 0.08 12.05
C LEU A 372 -24.41 -0.39 13.50
N ALA A 373 -25.09 0.39 14.36
CA ALA A 373 -25.60 -0.09 15.64
C ALA A 373 -26.77 -1.08 15.44
N ASP A 374 -27.45 -1.05 14.30
CA ASP A 374 -28.45 -2.07 13.93
C ASP A 374 -27.79 -3.43 13.64
N SER A 375 -28.19 -4.45 14.39
CA SER A 375 -27.63 -5.80 14.29
C SER A 375 -27.97 -6.51 12.99
N GLY A 376 -29.14 -6.22 12.40
CA GLY A 376 -29.57 -6.79 11.13
C GLY A 376 -28.67 -6.29 9.99
N ARG A 377 -28.42 -4.98 9.96
CA ARG A 377 -27.53 -4.34 8.97
C ARG A 377 -26.11 -4.86 9.09
N ARG A 378 -25.56 -4.96 10.31
CA ARG A 378 -24.20 -5.52 10.51
C ARG A 378 -24.11 -6.96 10.00
N ARG A 379 -25.09 -7.82 10.33
CA ARG A 379 -25.12 -9.21 9.85
C ARG A 379 -25.21 -9.30 8.34
N ALA A 380 -26.01 -8.47 7.71
CA ALA A 380 -26.13 -8.42 6.25
C ALA A 380 -24.79 -8.07 5.59
N LEU A 381 -24.07 -7.06 6.11
CA LEU A 381 -22.74 -6.69 5.60
C LEU A 381 -21.68 -7.75 5.93
N ALA A 382 -21.73 -8.35 7.12
CA ALA A 382 -20.79 -9.40 7.51
C ALA A 382 -20.89 -10.64 6.59
N ALA A 383 -22.08 -10.97 6.11
CA ALA A 383 -22.29 -12.08 5.17
C ALA A 383 -21.55 -11.88 3.83
N GLY A 384 -21.33 -10.63 3.40
CA GLY A 384 -20.62 -10.30 2.16
C GLY A 384 -19.11 -10.23 2.28
N THR A 385 -18.54 -10.31 3.50
CA THR A 385 -17.10 -10.11 3.71
C THR A 385 -16.24 -11.21 3.11
N SER A 386 -16.75 -12.43 2.98
CA SER A 386 -16.03 -13.58 2.43
C SER A 386 -15.64 -13.43 0.95
N SER A 387 -16.21 -12.47 0.23
CA SER A 387 -15.83 -12.17 -1.15
C SER A 387 -14.33 -11.84 -1.29
N VAL A 388 -13.71 -11.29 -0.23
CA VAL A 388 -12.30 -10.93 -0.19
C VAL A 388 -11.37 -12.13 -0.53
N PHE A 389 -11.73 -13.34 -0.14
CA PHE A 389 -10.92 -14.54 -0.40
C PHE A 389 -10.84 -14.89 -1.89
N ALA A 390 -11.92 -14.69 -2.64
CA ALA A 390 -11.93 -14.90 -4.07
C ALA A 390 -11.26 -13.77 -4.84
N GLU A 391 -11.51 -12.52 -4.44
CA GLU A 391 -11.04 -11.32 -5.14
C GLU A 391 -9.56 -11.03 -4.93
N LEU A 392 -9.05 -11.25 -3.71
CA LEU A 392 -7.70 -10.87 -3.31
C LEU A 392 -6.84 -12.09 -2.98
N SER A 393 -7.10 -13.23 -3.64
CA SER A 393 -6.30 -14.42 -3.40
C SER A 393 -4.83 -14.17 -3.79
N PRO A 394 -3.87 -14.63 -2.97
CA PRO A 394 -2.45 -14.44 -3.24
C PRO A 394 -2.02 -15.07 -4.57
N GLU A 395 -2.64 -16.20 -4.95
CA GLU A 395 -2.37 -16.85 -6.24
C GLU A 395 -2.83 -16.01 -7.43
N ALA A 396 -3.99 -15.34 -7.33
CA ALA A 396 -4.49 -14.47 -8.40
C ALA A 396 -3.56 -13.27 -8.59
N THR A 397 -3.09 -12.68 -7.48
CA THR A 397 -2.10 -11.60 -7.49
C THR A 397 -0.80 -12.06 -8.15
N ALA A 398 -0.26 -13.22 -7.75
CA ALA A 398 0.98 -13.74 -8.32
C ALA A 398 0.83 -14.05 -9.83
N ARG A 399 -0.25 -14.68 -10.25
CA ARG A 399 -0.53 -14.93 -11.68
C ARG A 399 -0.57 -13.63 -12.49
N ALA A 400 -1.16 -12.58 -11.95
CA ALA A 400 -1.22 -11.28 -12.60
C ALA A 400 0.18 -10.65 -12.76
N TYR A 401 1.04 -10.78 -11.74
CA TYR A 401 2.44 -10.33 -11.83
C TYR A 401 3.25 -11.16 -12.81
N ILE A 402 3.12 -12.50 -12.83
CA ILE A 402 3.82 -13.38 -13.77
C ILE A 402 3.46 -12.99 -15.22
N GLN A 403 2.18 -12.82 -15.53
CA GLN A 403 1.72 -12.38 -16.85
C GLN A 403 2.28 -11.00 -17.24
N LEU A 404 2.39 -10.09 -16.27
CA LEU A 404 3.00 -8.78 -16.51
C LEU A 404 4.49 -8.91 -16.84
N TYR A 405 5.23 -9.75 -16.11
CA TYR A 405 6.66 -9.98 -16.35
C TYR A 405 6.90 -10.62 -17.72
N GLU A 406 6.15 -11.65 -18.06
CA GLU A 406 6.24 -12.31 -19.37
C GLU A 406 5.95 -11.31 -20.53
N THR A 407 4.93 -10.46 -20.36
CA THR A 407 4.61 -9.41 -21.32
C THR A 407 5.76 -8.42 -21.45
N ALA A 408 6.31 -7.93 -20.35
CA ALA A 408 7.41 -6.95 -20.37
C ALA A 408 8.70 -7.53 -20.99
N ILE A 409 8.98 -8.82 -20.75
CA ILE A 409 10.11 -9.54 -21.37
C ILE A 409 9.92 -9.66 -22.87
N ALA A 410 8.73 -10.07 -23.32
CA ALA A 410 8.40 -10.21 -24.74
C ALA A 410 8.46 -8.88 -25.49
N ASP A 411 7.91 -7.81 -24.90
CA ASP A 411 7.93 -6.45 -25.49
C ASP A 411 9.37 -5.94 -25.67
N ARG A 412 10.22 -6.18 -24.67
CA ARG A 412 11.62 -5.77 -24.74
C ARG A 412 12.39 -6.57 -25.79
N SER A 413 12.12 -7.85 -25.95
CA SER A 413 12.70 -8.70 -26.98
C SER A 413 12.30 -8.23 -28.38
N ARG A 414 11.03 -7.89 -28.58
CA ARG A 414 10.52 -7.32 -29.84
C ARG A 414 11.16 -5.97 -30.17
N ALA A 415 11.34 -5.11 -29.17
CA ALA A 415 12.02 -3.82 -29.36
C ALA A 415 13.47 -3.98 -29.77
N LYS A 416 14.19 -4.98 -29.21
CA LYS A 416 15.57 -5.31 -29.61
C LYS A 416 15.67 -5.85 -31.04
N ALA A 417 14.71 -6.63 -31.49
CA ALA A 417 14.71 -7.18 -32.83
C ALA A 417 14.40 -6.13 -33.93
N ARG A 418 13.84 -4.98 -33.54
CA ARG A 418 13.52 -3.85 -34.46
C ARG A 418 14.58 -2.76 -34.50
N ALA A 419 15.52 -2.75 -33.55
CA ALA A 419 16.63 -1.79 -33.45
C ALA A 419 17.92 -2.34 -34.05
#